data_a8afa5206ffe69ef0ebb40a650d00733
#
_entry.id   a8afa5206ffe69ef0ebb40a650d00733
#
_cell.length_a   1.000
_cell.length_b   1.000
_cell.length_c   1.000
_cell.angle_alpha   90.00
_cell.angle_beta   90.00
_cell.angle_gamma   90.00
#
_symmetry.space_group_name_H-M   'P 1'
#
loop_
_entity.id
_entity.type
_entity.pdbx_description
1 polymer ?
#
loop_
_entity_poly.entity_id
_entity_poly.type
_entity_poly.pdbx_seq_one_letter_code
_entity_poly.pdbx_strand_id
1 'polypeptide(L)'
;RLIRRQRQMCIRDSFHMNLNEACTAVSYELPIITVIFNNSVLGMVRQWQTTFYEKRYSQTDPHRKTDFVKLADGFGLKGYRCTNLPEFQTAFADAMKQKGPTWIECIIDKDEKVLPMIPGGGDINDIIME
;
A
#
# COMPACT_ATOMS: atom_id res chain seq x y z
N ARG A 1 -2.06 -17.73 -24.58
CA ARG A 1 -1.97 -16.27 -24.34
C ARG A 1 -1.22 -16.04 -23.06
N LEU A 2 -0.01 -15.50 -23.09
CA LEU A 2 0.73 -15.08 -21.90
C LEU A 2 -0.02 -13.88 -21.29
N ILE A 3 -0.81 -14.13 -20.23
CA ILE A 3 -1.50 -13.08 -19.51
C ILE A 3 -0.47 -12.38 -18.63
N ARG A 4 -0.08 -11.16 -19.03
CA ARG A 4 0.78 -10.30 -18.23
C ARG A 4 -0.01 -9.82 -17.00
N ARG A 5 0.48 -10.13 -15.80
CA ARG A 5 -0.10 -9.62 -14.56
C ARG A 5 0.46 -8.25 -14.25
N GLN A 6 -0.43 -7.29 -13.96
CA GLN A 6 -0.05 -5.98 -13.44
C GLN A 6 0.17 -6.09 -11.93
N ARG A 7 1.18 -5.36 -11.44
CA ARG A 7 1.46 -5.20 -10.02
C ARG A 7 1.38 -3.73 -9.68
N GLN A 8 0.67 -3.42 -8.61
CA GLN A 8 0.50 -2.06 -8.10
C GLN A 8 0.85 -2.04 -6.62
N MET A 9 1.60 -1.05 -6.18
CA MET A 9 1.93 -0.82 -4.78
C MET A 9 1.35 0.52 -4.36
N CYS A 10 0.63 0.53 -3.24
CA CYS A 10 -0.01 1.73 -2.70
C CYS A 10 0.20 1.80 -1.20
N ILE A 11 0.46 3.00 -0.68
CA ILE A 11 0.36 3.27 0.74
C ILE A 11 -1.13 3.40 1.09
N ARG A 12 -1.53 2.92 2.27
CA ARG A 12 -2.92 2.77 2.73
C ARG A 12 -3.86 3.91 2.34
N ASP A 13 -3.51 5.15 2.68
CA ASP A 13 -4.41 6.28 2.49
C ASP A 13 -4.52 6.73 1.03
N SER A 14 -3.45 6.58 0.23
CA SER A 14 -3.52 6.79 -1.22
C SER A 14 -4.43 5.78 -1.89
N PHE A 15 -4.47 4.54 -1.38
CA PHE A 15 -5.33 3.50 -1.90
C PHE A 15 -6.82 3.81 -1.68
N HIS A 16 -7.18 4.46 -0.56
CA HIS A 16 -8.57 4.89 -0.32
C HIS A 16 -9.13 5.81 -1.40
N MET A 17 -8.29 6.55 -2.13
CA MET A 17 -8.76 7.52 -3.12
C MET A 17 -9.39 6.87 -4.35
N ASN A 18 -9.02 5.62 -4.67
CA ASN A 18 -9.45 4.90 -5.88
C ASN A 18 -9.98 3.49 -5.59
N LEU A 19 -10.54 3.24 -4.42
CA LEU A 19 -11.09 1.93 -4.04
C LEU A 19 -12.19 1.43 -5.00
N ASN A 20 -12.98 2.34 -5.53
CA ASN A 20 -14.11 2.06 -6.41
C ASN A 20 -13.67 1.36 -7.71
N GLU A 21 -12.43 1.55 -8.16
CA GLU A 21 -11.90 0.89 -9.36
C GLU A 21 -11.80 -0.64 -9.21
N ALA A 22 -11.92 -1.14 -7.98
CA ALA A 22 -12.06 -2.57 -7.72
C ALA A 22 -13.25 -3.19 -8.46
N CYS A 23 -14.36 -2.47 -8.57
CA CYS A 23 -15.54 -2.93 -9.31
C CYS A 23 -15.22 -3.20 -10.77
N THR A 24 -14.49 -2.29 -11.40
CA THR A 24 -14.05 -2.43 -12.80
C THR A 24 -13.10 -3.61 -12.93
N ALA A 25 -12.12 -3.71 -12.03
CA ALA A 25 -11.12 -4.78 -12.05
C ALA A 25 -11.77 -6.17 -11.90
N VAL A 26 -12.76 -6.30 -11.02
CA VAL A 26 -13.51 -7.55 -10.82
C VAL A 26 -14.37 -7.87 -12.03
N SER A 27 -15.13 -6.89 -12.54
CA SER A 27 -16.05 -7.10 -13.66
C SER A 27 -15.36 -7.58 -14.94
N TYR A 28 -14.12 -7.12 -15.15
CA TYR A 28 -13.32 -7.51 -16.33
C TYR A 28 -12.26 -8.60 -16.02
N GLU A 29 -12.31 -9.20 -14.86
CA GLU A 29 -11.34 -10.21 -14.40
C GLU A 29 -9.88 -9.78 -14.64
N LEU A 30 -9.57 -8.50 -14.37
CA LEU A 30 -8.23 -7.97 -14.62
C LEU A 30 -7.22 -8.61 -13.67
N PRO A 31 -6.14 -9.20 -14.18
CA PRO A 31 -5.15 -9.90 -13.34
C PRO A 31 -4.19 -8.91 -12.67
N ILE A 32 -4.74 -8.07 -11.79
CA ILE A 32 -4.00 -7.04 -11.06
C ILE A 32 -3.73 -7.52 -9.64
N ILE A 33 -2.49 -7.46 -9.20
CA ILE A 33 -2.11 -7.68 -7.80
C ILE A 33 -1.80 -6.31 -7.19
N THR A 34 -2.63 -5.87 -6.24
CA THR A 34 -2.40 -4.62 -5.51
C THR A 34 -1.82 -4.94 -4.14
N VAL A 35 -0.63 -4.43 -3.85
CA VAL A 35 0.02 -4.52 -2.54
C VAL A 35 -0.23 -3.21 -1.79
N ILE A 36 -0.89 -3.30 -0.64
CA ILE A 36 -1.28 -2.17 0.20
C ILE A 36 -0.37 -2.14 1.43
N PHE A 37 0.54 -1.16 1.50
CA PHE A 37 1.35 -0.94 2.70
C PHE A 37 0.53 -0.18 3.74
N ASN A 38 0.09 -0.90 4.77
CA ASN A 38 -0.73 -0.34 5.84
C ASN A 38 0.14 -0.03 7.07
N ASN A 39 0.58 1.20 7.16
CA ASN A 39 1.31 1.74 8.30
C ASN A 39 0.41 2.49 9.30
N SER A 40 -0.91 2.46 9.12
CA SER A 40 -1.94 3.10 9.96
C SER A 40 -1.86 4.63 10.07
N VAL A 41 -0.97 5.29 9.34
CA VAL A 41 -0.74 6.75 9.36
C VAL A 41 -0.67 7.32 7.94
N LEU A 42 -0.67 8.65 7.83
CA LEU A 42 -0.26 9.35 6.60
C LEU A 42 1.27 9.35 6.54
N GLY A 43 1.84 8.25 6.07
CA GLY A 43 3.27 7.94 6.24
C GLY A 43 4.20 9.02 5.72
N MET A 44 4.00 9.52 4.50
CA MET A 44 4.86 10.56 3.93
C MET A 44 4.76 11.87 4.73
N VAL A 45 3.55 12.28 5.15
CA VAL A 45 3.37 13.49 5.98
C VAL A 45 4.07 13.31 7.33
N ARG A 46 3.90 12.14 7.96
CA ARG A 46 4.57 11.79 9.21
C ARG A 46 6.10 11.80 9.08
N GLN A 47 6.64 11.24 7.99
CA GLN A 47 8.08 11.27 7.71
C GLN A 47 8.62 12.71 7.62
N TRP A 48 7.91 13.60 6.92
CA TRP A 48 8.26 15.01 6.84
C TRP A 48 8.24 15.69 8.20
N GLN A 49 7.21 15.44 9.00
CA GLN A 49 7.12 16.00 10.37
C GLN A 49 8.22 15.45 11.28
N THR A 50 8.61 14.20 11.07
CA THR A 50 9.76 13.60 11.79
C THR A 50 11.08 14.29 11.41
N THR A 51 11.31 14.48 10.12
CA THR A 51 12.60 14.93 9.59
C THR A 51 12.80 16.44 9.72
N PHE A 52 11.77 17.24 9.42
CA PHE A 52 11.91 18.69 9.29
C PHE A 52 11.19 19.50 10.38
N TYR A 53 10.31 18.88 11.18
CA TYR A 53 9.47 19.57 12.16
C TYR A 53 9.62 19.03 13.58
N GLU A 54 10.80 18.51 13.95
CA GLU A 54 11.14 18.06 15.31
C GLU A 54 10.11 17.08 15.91
N LYS A 55 9.53 16.20 15.08
CA LYS A 55 8.47 15.23 15.46
C LYS A 55 7.19 15.90 16.00
N ARG A 56 6.93 17.15 15.62
CA ARG A 56 5.67 17.82 15.95
C ARG A 56 4.55 17.30 15.06
N TYR A 57 3.97 16.16 15.44
CA TYR A 57 2.94 15.49 14.66
C TYR A 57 1.60 16.19 14.74
N SER A 58 1.00 16.45 13.60
CA SER A 58 -0.35 17.02 13.47
C SER A 58 -1.11 16.33 12.36
N GLN A 59 -2.29 15.79 12.68
CA GLN A 59 -3.25 15.18 11.74
C GLN A 59 -2.65 14.03 10.89
N THR A 60 -1.60 13.36 11.37
CA THR A 60 -0.94 12.26 10.66
C THR A 60 -1.49 10.88 11.00
N ASP A 61 -2.30 10.77 12.03
CA ASP A 61 -2.97 9.53 12.44
C ASP A 61 -4.49 9.68 12.32
N PRO A 62 -5.07 9.34 11.17
CA PRO A 62 -6.50 9.51 10.91
C PRO A 62 -7.38 8.46 11.59
N HIS A 63 -6.82 7.54 12.39
CA HIS A 63 -7.55 6.47 13.10
C HIS A 63 -8.57 5.71 12.25
N ARG A 64 -8.29 5.50 10.96
CA ARG A 64 -9.21 4.81 10.05
C ARG A 64 -9.37 3.34 10.42
N LYS A 65 -10.62 2.88 10.45
CA LYS A 65 -10.99 1.50 10.80
C LYS A 65 -11.24 0.61 9.56
N THR A 66 -10.77 1.01 8.40
CA THR A 66 -10.98 0.25 7.16
C THR A 66 -10.30 -1.11 7.24
N ASP A 67 -11.05 -2.17 7.00
CA ASP A 67 -10.57 -3.53 6.86
C ASP A 67 -10.51 -3.87 5.37
N PHE A 68 -9.33 -3.84 4.78
CA PHE A 68 -9.15 -4.05 3.35
C PHE A 68 -9.45 -5.48 2.91
N VAL A 69 -9.28 -6.47 3.79
CA VAL A 69 -9.60 -7.87 3.46
C VAL A 69 -11.10 -8.06 3.35
N LYS A 70 -11.88 -7.53 4.30
CA LYS A 70 -13.34 -7.55 4.23
C LYS A 70 -13.87 -6.72 3.06
N LEU A 71 -13.21 -5.61 2.78
CA LEU A 71 -13.59 -4.76 1.66
C LEU A 71 -13.31 -5.46 0.32
N ALA A 72 -12.20 -6.18 0.20
CA ALA A 72 -11.89 -7.02 -0.95
C ALA A 72 -12.99 -8.07 -1.18
N ASP A 73 -13.40 -8.77 -0.13
CA ASP A 73 -14.49 -9.74 -0.18
C ASP A 73 -15.80 -9.09 -0.63
N GLY A 74 -16.11 -7.90 -0.09
CA GLY A 74 -17.29 -7.13 -0.48
C GLY A 74 -17.31 -6.70 -1.96
N PHE A 75 -16.15 -6.48 -2.56
CA PHE A 75 -16.01 -6.25 -4.00
C PHE A 75 -15.97 -7.54 -4.83
N GLY A 76 -15.89 -8.71 -4.20
CA GLY A 76 -15.81 -10.00 -4.88
C GLY A 76 -14.42 -10.38 -5.37
N LEU A 77 -13.35 -9.84 -4.78
CA LEU A 77 -11.97 -10.19 -5.07
C LEU A 77 -11.26 -10.83 -3.85
N LYS A 78 -10.16 -11.50 -4.10
CA LYS A 78 -9.39 -12.14 -3.04
C LYS A 78 -8.53 -11.12 -2.28
N GLY A 79 -8.69 -11.09 -0.95
CA GLY A 79 -7.89 -10.27 -0.04
C GLY A 79 -7.01 -11.11 0.87
N TYR A 80 -5.80 -10.66 1.15
CA TYR A 80 -4.87 -11.22 2.12
C TYR A 80 -4.38 -10.15 3.08
N ARG A 81 -4.10 -10.55 4.33
CA ARG A 81 -3.40 -9.69 5.30
C ARG A 81 -2.11 -10.39 5.71
N CYS A 82 -1.00 -9.67 5.66
CA CYS A 82 0.33 -10.16 5.95
C CYS A 82 1.00 -9.25 6.98
N THR A 83 1.65 -9.87 7.98
CA THR A 83 2.37 -9.18 9.05
C THR A 83 3.87 -9.44 9.00
N ASN A 84 4.30 -10.35 8.13
CA ASN A 84 5.68 -10.75 7.96
C ASN A 84 5.96 -11.21 6.52
N LEU A 85 7.23 -11.36 6.20
CA LEU A 85 7.67 -11.73 4.85
C LEU A 85 7.23 -13.14 4.41
N PRO A 86 7.26 -14.18 5.23
CA PRO A 86 6.75 -15.51 4.83
C PRO A 86 5.27 -15.51 4.45
N GLU A 87 4.43 -14.79 5.21
CA GLU A 87 3.00 -14.63 4.89
C GLU A 87 2.83 -13.91 3.54
N PHE A 88 3.58 -12.84 3.32
CA PHE A 88 3.56 -12.12 2.05
C PHE A 88 3.98 -13.01 0.87
N GLN A 89 5.05 -13.79 1.01
CA GLN A 89 5.51 -14.71 -0.04
C GLN A 89 4.43 -15.73 -0.40
N THR A 90 3.76 -16.29 0.61
CA THR A 90 2.67 -17.24 0.41
C THR A 90 1.48 -16.61 -0.29
N ALA A 91 1.03 -15.45 0.20
CA ALA A 91 -0.08 -14.68 -0.38
C ALA A 91 0.21 -14.25 -1.81
N PHE A 92 1.43 -13.79 -2.08
CA PHE A 92 1.85 -13.38 -3.42
C PHE A 92 1.92 -14.56 -4.40
N ALA A 93 2.46 -15.70 -3.95
CA ALA A 93 2.50 -16.92 -4.75
C ALA A 93 1.09 -17.42 -5.10
N ASP A 94 0.13 -17.29 -4.17
CA ASP A 94 -1.26 -17.65 -4.42
C ASP A 94 -1.95 -16.60 -5.33
N ALA A 95 -1.73 -15.32 -5.11
CA ALA A 95 -2.24 -14.24 -5.96
C ALA A 95 -1.78 -14.40 -7.43
N MET A 96 -0.56 -14.91 -7.65
CA MET A 96 -0.05 -15.19 -9.00
C MET A 96 -0.82 -16.30 -9.74
N LYS A 97 -1.59 -17.13 -9.03
CA LYS A 97 -2.42 -18.19 -9.60
C LYS A 97 -3.86 -17.73 -9.86
N GLN A 98 -4.31 -16.65 -9.23
CA GLN A 98 -5.68 -16.13 -9.39
C GLN A 98 -5.89 -15.58 -10.80
N LYS A 99 -7.10 -15.72 -11.33
CA LYS A 99 -7.46 -15.17 -12.65
C LYS A 99 -7.81 -13.69 -12.59
N GLY A 100 -8.45 -13.25 -11.50
CA GLY A 100 -8.92 -11.88 -11.29
C GLY A 100 -7.99 -11.04 -10.41
N PRO A 101 -8.47 -9.87 -9.99
CA PRO A 101 -7.71 -8.96 -9.12
C PRO A 101 -7.53 -9.55 -7.71
N THR A 102 -6.46 -9.16 -7.05
CA THR A 102 -6.12 -9.60 -5.70
C THR A 102 -5.52 -8.44 -4.92
N TRP A 103 -5.93 -8.28 -3.65
CA TRP A 103 -5.32 -7.33 -2.73
C TRP A 103 -4.50 -8.04 -1.66
N ILE A 104 -3.31 -7.53 -1.40
CA ILE A 104 -2.42 -8.01 -0.33
C ILE A 104 -2.13 -6.82 0.58
N GLU A 105 -2.74 -6.81 1.75
CA GLU A 105 -2.49 -5.82 2.80
C GLU A 105 -1.27 -6.26 3.62
N CYS A 106 -0.22 -5.45 3.60
CA CYS A 106 0.98 -5.65 4.40
C CYS A 106 0.97 -4.68 5.58
N ILE A 107 0.89 -5.20 6.79
CA ILE A 107 0.97 -4.38 8.00
C ILE A 107 2.45 -4.07 8.25
N ILE A 108 2.78 -2.79 8.24
CA ILE A 108 4.15 -2.30 8.47
C ILE A 108 4.19 -1.30 9.62
N ASP A 109 5.38 -1.00 10.12
CA ASP A 109 5.55 0.00 11.18
C ASP A 109 5.15 1.40 10.70
N LYS A 110 4.57 2.20 11.60
CA LYS A 110 4.11 3.56 11.31
C LYS A 110 5.25 4.54 11.03
N ASP A 111 6.44 4.23 11.54
CA ASP A 111 7.64 5.06 11.38
C ASP A 111 8.58 4.53 10.28
N GLU A 112 8.15 3.49 9.51
CA GLU A 112 8.87 3.04 8.34
C GLU A 112 8.99 4.16 7.31
N LYS A 113 10.24 4.46 6.92
CA LYS A 113 10.56 5.58 6.05
C LYS A 113 10.63 5.15 4.59
N VAL A 114 10.28 6.05 3.69
CA VAL A 114 10.52 5.90 2.25
C VAL A 114 11.84 6.59 1.93
N LEU A 115 12.89 5.80 1.78
CA LEU A 115 14.25 6.28 1.51
C LEU A 115 14.83 5.53 0.29
N PRO A 116 15.76 6.13 -0.43
CA PRO A 116 16.28 7.50 -0.32
C PRO A 116 15.23 8.54 -0.74
N MET A 117 15.35 9.77 -0.22
CA MET A 117 14.48 10.88 -0.63
C MET A 117 15.26 12.17 -0.88
N ILE A 118 14.78 12.98 -1.81
CA ILE A 118 15.28 14.35 -2.03
C ILE A 118 14.28 15.31 -1.38
N PRO A 119 14.74 16.23 -0.48
CA PRO A 119 13.84 17.19 0.14
C PRO A 119 13.30 18.19 -0.89
N GLY A 120 12.13 18.75 -0.62
CA GLY A 120 11.50 19.73 -1.52
C GLY A 120 12.44 20.93 -1.77
N GLY A 121 12.70 21.23 -3.05
CA GLY A 121 13.63 22.27 -3.47
C GLY A 121 15.11 21.87 -3.50
N GLY A 122 15.42 20.65 -3.10
CA GLY A 122 16.77 20.09 -3.18
C GLY A 122 17.10 19.45 -4.54
N ASP A 123 18.36 19.10 -4.73
CA ASP A 123 18.85 18.35 -5.89
C ASP A 123 19.40 16.97 -5.51
N ILE A 124 20.03 16.28 -6.46
CA ILE A 124 20.58 14.93 -6.25
C ILE A 124 21.69 14.88 -5.18
N ASN A 125 22.35 16.03 -4.88
CA ASN A 125 23.38 16.11 -3.86
C ASN A 125 22.80 16.26 -2.45
N ASP A 126 21.50 16.62 -2.34
CA ASP A 126 20.77 16.79 -1.08
C ASP A 126 20.02 15.51 -0.66
N ILE A 127 20.38 14.36 -1.25
CA ILE A 127 19.70 13.09 -1.00
C ILE A 127 19.83 12.65 0.47
N ILE A 128 18.70 12.36 1.10
CA ILE A 128 18.63 11.79 2.44
C ILE A 128 18.59 10.28 2.32
N MET A 129 19.55 9.60 2.94
CA MET A 129 19.72 8.13 2.86
C MET A 129 19.25 7.41 4.12
N GLU A 130 19.19 8.09 5.28
CA GLU A 130 18.86 7.52 6.60
C GLU A 130 17.88 8.41 7.40
#